data_d619f274752826385dac19efafaf289b
#
_entry.id   d619f274752826385dac19efafaf289b
#
_cell.length_a   1.000
_cell.length_b   1.000
_cell.length_c   1.000
_cell.angle_alpha   90.00
_cell.angle_beta   90.00
_cell.angle_gamma   90.00
#
_symmetry.space_group_name_H-M   'P 1'
#
loop_
_entity.id
_entity.type
_entity.pdbx_description
1 polymer ?
#
loop_
_entity_poly.entity_id
_entity_poly.type
_entity_poly.pdbx_seq_one_letter_code
_entity_poly.pdbx_strand_id
1 'polypeptide(L)'
;DRPFTAPQHVVSLLQLMLREQEKMDRFSKDIILSQLNLMLLYLLREAATPTSPKLQSSNSVHSENEIIRRAQQFISAHIREKLSVPMVAAEVDVSPSYLTALFHKNLQISPGEYIRRIKLQESKQMIRENNLNFTEIAAELQYSTVHHFSRQFKEKFGITPTEYAKSVR
;
A
#
# COMPACT_ATOMS: atom_id res chain seq x y z
N ASP A 1 -30.29 29.71 -11.21
CA ASP A 1 -29.00 29.60 -11.94
C ASP A 1 -27.87 29.64 -10.91
N ARG A 2 -27.27 28.47 -10.65
CA ARG A 2 -26.04 28.43 -9.86
C ARG A 2 -24.89 28.67 -10.82
N PRO A 3 -23.94 29.59 -10.52
CA PRO A 3 -22.79 29.79 -11.38
C PRO A 3 -21.95 28.50 -11.41
N PHE A 4 -21.58 28.06 -12.61
CA PHE A 4 -20.68 26.93 -12.80
C PHE A 4 -19.30 27.34 -12.25
N THR A 5 -18.89 26.68 -11.17
CA THR A 5 -17.55 26.86 -10.62
C THR A 5 -16.72 25.67 -11.08
N ALA A 6 -15.75 25.94 -11.95
CA ALA A 6 -14.84 24.89 -12.43
C ALA A 6 -14.10 24.24 -11.25
N PRO A 7 -13.93 22.91 -11.23
CA PRO A 7 -13.16 22.22 -10.20
C PRO A 7 -11.73 22.77 -10.11
N GLN A 8 -11.23 22.93 -8.88
CA GLN A 8 -9.95 23.60 -8.62
C GLN A 8 -8.75 22.92 -9.33
N HIS A 9 -8.80 21.59 -9.49
CA HIS A 9 -7.78 20.85 -10.26
C HIS A 9 -7.81 21.14 -11.77
N VAL A 10 -8.98 21.41 -12.36
CA VAL A 10 -9.12 21.82 -13.77
C VAL A 10 -8.51 23.21 -13.95
N VAL A 11 -8.78 24.13 -13.04
CA VAL A 11 -8.20 25.49 -13.05
C VAL A 11 -6.67 25.42 -12.95
N SER A 12 -6.15 24.58 -12.06
CA SER A 12 -4.69 24.40 -11.90
C SER A 12 -4.03 23.82 -13.16
N LEU A 13 -4.65 22.85 -13.82
CA LEU A 13 -4.14 22.28 -15.07
C LEU A 13 -4.14 23.31 -16.21
N LEU A 14 -5.19 24.12 -16.33
CA LEU A 14 -5.23 25.22 -17.30
C LEU A 14 -4.12 26.25 -17.08
N GLN A 15 -3.85 26.60 -15.83
CA GLN A 15 -2.74 27.51 -15.48
C GLN A 15 -1.38 26.93 -15.84
N LEU A 16 -1.18 25.62 -15.62
CA LEU A 16 0.05 24.92 -16.02
C LEU A 16 0.21 24.89 -17.55
N MET A 17 -0.87 24.65 -18.30
CA MET A 17 -0.87 24.65 -19.76
C MET A 17 -0.50 26.05 -20.31
N LEU A 18 -1.06 27.11 -19.73
CA LEU A 18 -0.74 28.48 -20.12
C LEU A 18 0.75 28.82 -19.89
N ARG A 19 1.29 28.44 -18.72
CA ARG A 19 2.71 28.63 -18.42
C ARG A 19 3.62 27.83 -19.35
N GLU A 20 3.20 26.62 -19.74
CA GLU A 20 3.97 25.79 -20.66
C GLU A 20 3.95 26.35 -22.09
N GLN A 21 2.84 26.94 -22.50
CA GLN A 21 2.71 27.61 -23.80
C GLN A 21 3.68 28.82 -23.94
N GLU A 22 4.01 29.50 -22.84
CA GLU A 22 4.95 30.60 -22.83
C GLU A 22 6.40 30.17 -23.07
N LYS A 23 6.77 28.92 -22.71
CA LYS A 23 8.12 28.40 -22.84
C LYS A 23 8.52 28.11 -24.29
N MET A 24 7.56 27.68 -25.12
CA MET A 24 7.71 27.39 -26.56
C MET A 24 8.92 26.50 -26.92
N ASP A 25 9.25 25.53 -26.08
CA ASP A 25 10.29 24.56 -26.39
C ASP A 25 9.75 23.34 -27.15
N ARG A 26 10.65 22.47 -27.60
CA ARG A 26 10.26 21.26 -28.39
C ARG A 26 9.37 20.26 -27.63
N PHE A 27 9.36 20.33 -26.31
CA PHE A 27 8.56 19.44 -25.45
C PHE A 27 7.23 20.05 -25.02
N SER A 28 7.05 21.36 -25.17
CA SER A 28 5.86 22.08 -24.71
C SER A 28 4.57 21.51 -25.31
N LYS A 29 4.58 21.07 -26.56
CA LYS A 29 3.43 20.41 -27.22
C LYS A 29 3.03 19.11 -26.51
N ASP A 30 3.99 18.24 -26.22
CA ASP A 30 3.73 16.93 -25.61
C ASP A 30 3.29 17.09 -24.15
N ILE A 31 3.84 18.06 -23.44
CA ILE A 31 3.45 18.42 -22.08
C ILE A 31 2.01 18.94 -22.06
N ILE A 32 1.65 19.87 -22.96
CA ILE A 32 0.29 20.40 -23.05
C ILE A 32 -0.73 19.30 -23.40
N LEU A 33 -0.41 18.42 -24.35
CA LEU A 33 -1.25 17.28 -24.71
C LEU A 33 -1.46 16.32 -23.53
N SER A 34 -0.43 16.04 -22.77
CA SER A 34 -0.49 15.19 -21.56
C SER A 34 -1.38 15.84 -20.50
N GLN A 35 -1.27 17.13 -20.28
CA GLN A 35 -2.09 17.90 -19.34
C GLN A 35 -3.57 17.95 -19.80
N LEU A 36 -3.81 18.09 -21.10
CA LEU A 36 -5.15 18.07 -21.70
C LEU A 36 -5.81 16.69 -21.52
N ASN A 37 -5.07 15.61 -21.78
CA ASN A 37 -5.57 14.25 -21.53
C ASN A 37 -5.91 14.03 -20.07
N LEU A 38 -5.08 14.48 -19.14
CA LEU A 38 -5.34 14.38 -17.72
C LEU A 38 -6.60 15.17 -17.33
N MET A 39 -6.76 16.39 -17.85
CA MET A 39 -7.95 17.21 -17.63
C MET A 39 -9.23 16.52 -18.14
N LEU A 40 -9.17 15.92 -19.33
CA LEU A 40 -10.29 15.16 -19.91
C LEU A 40 -10.68 13.96 -19.04
N LEU A 41 -9.70 13.20 -18.54
CA LEU A 41 -9.95 12.08 -17.64
C LEU A 41 -10.61 12.54 -16.32
N TYR A 42 -10.22 13.67 -15.77
CA TYR A 42 -10.89 14.24 -14.60
C TYR A 42 -12.34 14.63 -14.88
N LEU A 43 -12.60 15.29 -16.01
CA LEU A 43 -13.97 15.67 -16.40
C LEU A 43 -14.85 14.44 -16.67
N LEU A 44 -14.32 13.42 -17.35
CA LEU A 44 -15.03 12.16 -17.58
C LEU A 44 -15.34 11.42 -16.28
N ARG A 45 -14.40 11.45 -15.33
CA ARG A 45 -14.60 10.87 -14.00
C ARG A 45 -15.72 11.58 -13.23
N GLU A 46 -15.79 12.91 -13.29
CA GLU A 46 -16.87 13.69 -12.67
C GLU A 46 -18.23 13.43 -13.35
N ALA A 47 -18.24 13.32 -14.68
CA ALA A 47 -19.45 13.02 -15.43
C ALA A 47 -19.96 11.59 -15.21
N ALA A 48 -19.07 10.64 -14.92
CA ALA A 48 -19.41 9.23 -14.69
C ALA A 48 -19.87 8.91 -13.27
N THR A 49 -19.77 9.85 -12.31
CA THR A 49 -20.21 9.64 -10.93
C THR A 49 -21.61 10.21 -10.72
N PRO A 50 -22.67 9.36 -10.51
CA PRO A 50 -23.93 9.87 -9.99
C PRO A 50 -23.71 10.39 -8.57
N THR A 51 -23.95 11.66 -8.40
CA THR A 51 -24.10 12.45 -7.16
C THR A 51 -23.85 11.71 -5.85
N SER A 52 -22.59 11.73 -5.37
CA SER A 52 -22.28 11.60 -3.96
C SER A 52 -21.22 12.64 -3.58
N PRO A 53 -21.25 13.20 -2.34
CA PRO A 53 -20.63 14.49 -2.05
C PRO A 53 -19.10 14.44 -2.05
N LYS A 54 -18.55 15.44 -2.71
CA LYS A 54 -17.17 15.97 -2.68
C LYS A 54 -16.23 15.37 -1.62
N LEU A 55 -15.17 14.73 -2.09
CA LEU A 55 -13.94 14.58 -1.32
C LEU A 55 -12.80 15.30 -2.06
N GLN A 56 -12.29 16.32 -1.41
CA GLN A 56 -11.21 17.20 -1.86
C GLN A 56 -9.91 16.39 -2.07
N SER A 57 -9.12 16.73 -3.08
CA SER A 57 -7.90 16.02 -3.46
C SER A 57 -6.78 15.99 -2.40
N SER A 58 -6.82 16.83 -1.39
CA SER A 58 -6.01 16.70 -0.16
C SER A 58 -6.49 15.54 0.74
N ASN A 59 -7.80 15.23 0.72
CA ASN A 59 -8.38 14.13 1.49
C ASN A 59 -8.09 12.75 0.89
N SER A 60 -7.80 12.61 -0.42
CA SER A 60 -7.56 11.29 -1.01
C SER A 60 -6.20 10.73 -0.58
N VAL A 61 -5.15 11.53 -0.53
CA VAL A 61 -3.83 11.10 -0.05
C VAL A 61 -3.87 10.82 1.46
N HIS A 62 -4.57 11.64 2.23
CA HIS A 62 -4.80 11.38 3.66
C HIS A 62 -5.63 10.11 3.86
N SER A 63 -6.66 9.87 3.04
CA SER A 63 -7.49 8.67 3.08
C SER A 63 -6.69 7.42 2.69
N GLU A 64 -5.87 7.47 1.64
CA GLU A 64 -5.01 6.35 1.22
C GLU A 64 -3.97 6.01 2.31
N ASN A 65 -3.30 7.01 2.87
CA ASN A 65 -2.35 6.82 3.96
C ASN A 65 -3.02 6.25 5.21
N GLU A 66 -4.24 6.67 5.51
CA GLU A 66 -5.00 6.16 6.64
C GLU A 66 -5.42 4.69 6.43
N ILE A 67 -5.83 4.31 5.21
CA ILE A 67 -6.12 2.92 4.85
C ILE A 67 -4.86 2.05 5.06
N ILE A 68 -3.72 2.49 4.54
CA ILE A 68 -2.44 1.78 4.71
C ILE A 68 -2.09 1.64 6.20
N ARG A 69 -2.21 2.71 6.97
CA ARG A 69 -1.91 2.72 8.41
C ARG A 69 -2.82 1.75 9.18
N ARG A 70 -4.13 1.76 8.92
CA ARG A 70 -5.10 0.83 9.52
C ARG A 70 -4.79 -0.61 9.14
N ALA A 71 -4.50 -0.88 7.86
CA ALA A 71 -4.11 -2.21 7.39
C ALA A 71 -2.84 -2.71 8.08
N GLN A 72 -1.81 -1.89 8.22
CA GLN A 72 -0.56 -2.23 8.92
C GLN A 72 -0.81 -2.51 10.41
N GLN A 73 -1.63 -1.70 11.07
CA GLN A 73 -2.01 -1.91 12.47
C GLN A 73 -2.78 -3.22 12.66
N PHE A 74 -3.76 -3.49 11.80
CA PHE A 74 -4.51 -4.74 11.83
C PHE A 74 -3.59 -5.95 11.64
N ILE A 75 -2.71 -5.93 10.64
CA ILE A 75 -1.75 -7.01 10.39
C ILE A 75 -0.87 -7.23 11.63
N SER A 76 -0.35 -6.17 12.24
CA SER A 76 0.52 -6.29 13.41
C SER A 76 -0.21 -6.85 14.64
N ALA A 77 -1.46 -6.44 14.85
CA ALA A 77 -2.28 -6.92 15.97
C ALA A 77 -2.67 -8.40 15.84
N HIS A 78 -2.88 -8.89 14.60
CA HIS A 78 -3.36 -10.26 14.32
C HIS A 78 -2.28 -11.16 13.71
N ILE A 79 -0.98 -10.84 13.93
CA ILE A 79 0.14 -11.51 13.25
C ILE A 79 0.24 -13.00 13.55
N ARG A 80 -0.29 -13.44 14.70
CA ARG A 80 -0.35 -14.85 15.12
C ARG A 80 -1.57 -15.58 14.59
N GLU A 81 -2.43 -14.90 13.86
CA GLU A 81 -3.61 -15.48 13.24
C GLU A 81 -3.37 -15.83 11.76
N LYS A 82 -4.30 -16.61 11.19
CA LYS A 82 -4.27 -16.94 9.76
C LYS A 82 -4.74 -15.75 8.94
N LEU A 83 -3.85 -14.79 8.72
CA LEU A 83 -4.12 -13.61 7.92
C LEU A 83 -4.14 -13.91 6.41
N SER A 84 -5.09 -13.26 5.72
CA SER A 84 -5.17 -13.25 4.25
C SER A 84 -5.41 -11.82 3.74
N VAL A 85 -5.04 -11.56 2.49
CA VAL A 85 -5.24 -10.24 1.88
C VAL A 85 -6.73 -9.84 1.85
N PRO A 86 -7.68 -10.72 1.54
CA PRO A 86 -9.10 -10.39 1.62
C PRO A 86 -9.56 -9.98 3.04
N MET A 87 -9.05 -10.63 4.09
CA MET A 87 -9.38 -10.26 5.48
C MET A 87 -8.89 -8.85 5.82
N VAL A 88 -7.65 -8.53 5.46
CA VAL A 88 -7.09 -7.20 5.70
C VAL A 88 -7.86 -6.13 4.89
N ALA A 89 -8.25 -6.44 3.66
CA ALA A 89 -9.03 -5.54 2.81
C ALA A 89 -10.43 -5.26 3.39
N ALA A 90 -11.09 -6.30 3.89
CA ALA A 90 -12.40 -6.19 4.55
C ALA A 90 -12.33 -5.31 5.82
N GLU A 91 -11.28 -5.44 6.63
CA GLU A 91 -11.08 -4.62 7.84
C GLU A 91 -10.96 -3.13 7.54
N VAL A 92 -10.39 -2.78 6.42
CA VAL A 92 -10.20 -1.38 6.03
C VAL A 92 -11.21 -0.90 4.98
N ASP A 93 -12.30 -1.65 4.79
CA ASP A 93 -13.44 -1.35 3.92
C ASP A 93 -13.07 -1.08 2.45
N VAL A 94 -12.14 -1.89 1.90
CA VAL A 94 -11.72 -1.78 0.49
C VAL A 94 -11.69 -3.15 -0.21
N SER A 95 -11.64 -3.13 -1.54
CA SER A 95 -11.42 -4.37 -2.30
C SER A 95 -9.97 -4.87 -2.15
N PRO A 96 -9.72 -6.20 -2.22
CA PRO A 96 -8.36 -6.76 -2.20
C PRO A 96 -7.46 -6.22 -3.31
N SER A 97 -8.01 -5.96 -4.50
CA SER A 97 -7.29 -5.38 -5.63
C SER A 97 -6.85 -3.94 -5.34
N TYR A 98 -7.73 -3.13 -4.76
CA TYR A 98 -7.41 -1.76 -4.40
C TYR A 98 -6.38 -1.71 -3.27
N LEU A 99 -6.52 -2.54 -2.23
CA LEU A 99 -5.51 -2.67 -1.18
C LEU A 99 -4.13 -3.03 -1.76
N THR A 100 -4.10 -3.98 -2.71
CA THR A 100 -2.86 -4.40 -3.38
C THR A 100 -2.22 -3.23 -4.15
N ALA A 101 -3.02 -2.46 -4.89
CA ALA A 101 -2.55 -1.27 -5.60
C ALA A 101 -1.99 -0.21 -4.63
N LEU A 102 -2.66 0.03 -3.50
CA LEU A 102 -2.20 0.97 -2.48
C LEU A 102 -0.87 0.53 -1.85
N PHE A 103 -0.72 -0.75 -1.51
CA PHE A 103 0.52 -1.30 -0.96
C PHE A 103 1.68 -1.17 -1.95
N HIS A 104 1.46 -1.48 -3.23
CA HIS A 104 2.48 -1.29 -4.26
C HIS A 104 2.85 0.19 -4.44
N LYS A 105 1.85 1.08 -4.48
CA LYS A 105 2.07 2.52 -4.64
C LYS A 105 2.90 3.11 -3.48
N ASN A 106 2.56 2.76 -2.23
CA ASN A 106 3.11 3.41 -1.05
C ASN A 106 4.30 2.67 -0.42
N LEU A 107 4.34 1.33 -0.51
CA LEU A 107 5.33 0.49 0.16
C LEU A 107 6.20 -0.33 -0.81
N GLN A 108 5.90 -0.28 -2.11
CA GLN A 108 6.60 -1.01 -3.18
C GLN A 108 6.61 -2.54 -2.99
N ILE A 109 5.65 -3.07 -2.22
CA ILE A 109 5.48 -4.51 -1.96
C ILE A 109 3.99 -4.85 -1.94
N SER A 110 3.64 -6.12 -2.10
CA SER A 110 2.27 -6.58 -1.94
C SER A 110 1.86 -6.71 -0.46
N PRO A 111 0.54 -6.67 -0.12
CA PRO A 111 0.06 -6.93 1.24
C PRO A 111 0.49 -8.30 1.77
N GLY A 112 0.50 -9.34 0.92
CA GLY A 112 0.96 -10.68 1.30
C GLY A 112 2.45 -10.72 1.67
N GLU A 113 3.28 -10.00 0.90
CA GLU A 113 4.70 -9.85 1.23
C GLU A 113 4.91 -9.04 2.51
N TYR A 114 4.10 -8.01 2.75
CA TYR A 114 4.13 -7.26 3.99
C TYR A 114 3.81 -8.15 5.20
N ILE A 115 2.71 -8.93 5.16
CA ILE A 115 2.37 -9.90 6.21
C ILE A 115 3.54 -10.85 6.47
N ARG A 116 4.14 -11.40 5.42
CA ARG A 116 5.30 -12.30 5.53
C ARG A 116 6.48 -11.64 6.24
N ARG A 117 6.80 -10.39 5.88
CA ARG A 117 7.89 -9.62 6.50
C ARG A 117 7.66 -9.40 7.99
N ILE A 118 6.45 -9.04 8.39
CA ILE A 118 6.09 -8.83 9.81
C ILE A 118 6.18 -10.16 10.57
N LYS A 119 5.66 -11.29 10.04
CA LYS A 119 5.79 -12.62 10.65
C LYS A 119 7.26 -13.01 10.88
N LEU A 120 8.11 -12.78 9.91
CA LEU A 120 9.55 -13.08 10.03
C LEU A 120 10.24 -12.15 11.02
N GLN A 121 9.82 -10.89 11.13
CA GLN A 121 10.36 -9.97 12.13
C GLN A 121 9.94 -10.39 13.55
N GLU A 122 8.67 -10.77 13.73
CA GLU A 122 8.16 -11.31 15.01
C GLU A 122 8.91 -12.59 15.41
N SER A 123 9.18 -13.48 14.46
CA SER A 123 9.91 -14.72 14.73
C SER A 123 11.31 -14.47 15.29
N LYS A 124 11.99 -13.40 14.90
CA LYS A 124 13.30 -13.00 15.49
C LYS A 124 13.15 -12.65 16.96
N GLN A 125 12.08 -11.99 17.35
CA GLN A 125 11.80 -11.67 18.74
C GLN A 125 11.53 -12.96 19.54
N MET A 126 10.67 -13.85 19.02
CA MET A 126 10.36 -15.13 19.68
C MET A 126 11.62 -16.01 19.85
N ILE A 127 12.53 -16.02 18.86
CA ILE A 127 13.81 -16.73 18.96
C ILE A 127 14.70 -16.14 20.06
N ARG A 128 14.76 -14.81 20.20
CA ARG A 128 15.54 -14.14 21.27
C ARG A 128 15.01 -14.44 22.66
N GLU A 129 13.70 -14.48 22.81
CA GLU A 129 13.02 -14.82 24.07
C GLU A 129 13.25 -16.27 24.49
N ASN A 130 13.56 -17.15 23.52
CA ASN A 130 13.95 -18.56 23.72
C ASN A 130 12.92 -19.39 24.53
N ASN A 131 11.67 -18.99 24.51
CA ASN A 131 10.58 -19.67 25.22
C ASN A 131 9.91 -20.78 24.40
N LEU A 132 10.13 -20.77 23.06
CA LEU A 132 9.51 -21.66 22.10
C LEU A 132 10.58 -22.27 21.17
N ASN A 133 10.36 -23.53 20.80
CA ASN A 133 11.16 -24.16 19.74
C ASN A 133 10.71 -23.71 18.34
N PHE A 134 11.48 -23.99 17.29
CA PHE A 134 11.17 -23.52 15.94
C PHE A 134 9.87 -24.08 15.36
N THR A 135 9.44 -25.27 15.78
CA THR A 135 8.15 -25.85 15.38
C THR A 135 6.99 -25.09 16.01
N GLU A 136 7.12 -24.74 17.29
CA GLU A 136 6.15 -23.91 17.99
C GLU A 136 6.08 -22.50 17.43
N ILE A 137 7.22 -21.86 17.15
CA ILE A 137 7.28 -20.55 16.50
C ILE A 137 6.59 -20.57 15.13
N ALA A 138 6.84 -21.63 14.33
CA ALA A 138 6.20 -21.79 13.02
C ALA A 138 4.67 -21.96 13.17
N ALA A 139 4.21 -22.71 14.15
CA ALA A 139 2.79 -22.90 14.45
C ALA A 139 2.13 -21.59 14.93
N GLU A 140 2.72 -20.90 15.89
CA GLU A 140 2.25 -19.59 16.40
C GLU A 140 2.09 -18.55 15.27
N LEU A 141 3.03 -18.53 14.34
CA LEU A 141 3.00 -17.62 13.20
C LEU A 141 2.22 -18.19 12.00
N GLN A 142 1.48 -19.28 12.19
CA GLN A 142 0.62 -19.88 11.18
C GLN A 142 1.34 -20.28 9.89
N TYR A 143 2.56 -20.78 10.01
CA TYR A 143 3.25 -21.45 8.90
C TYR A 143 2.74 -22.90 8.77
N SER A 144 2.62 -23.39 7.55
CA SER A 144 2.17 -24.75 7.29
C SER A 144 3.13 -25.82 7.83
N THR A 145 4.43 -25.50 7.84
CA THR A 145 5.50 -26.38 8.37
C THR A 145 6.68 -25.57 8.87
N VAL A 146 7.47 -26.14 9.78
CA VAL A 146 8.74 -25.56 10.24
C VAL A 146 9.76 -25.42 9.10
N HIS A 147 9.71 -26.31 8.10
CA HIS A 147 10.58 -26.23 6.92
C HIS A 147 10.21 -25.01 6.05
N HIS A 148 8.93 -24.74 5.87
CA HIS A 148 8.46 -23.54 5.15
C HIS A 148 8.91 -22.26 5.87
N PHE A 149 8.74 -22.20 7.19
CA PHE A 149 9.23 -21.12 8.03
C PHE A 149 10.75 -20.92 7.85
N SER A 150 11.54 -21.99 8.05
CA SER A 150 13.00 -21.93 8.04
C SER A 150 13.54 -21.48 6.66
N ARG A 151 12.91 -21.92 5.57
CA ARG A 151 13.26 -21.49 4.22
C ARG A 151 13.01 -20.01 4.03
N GLN A 152 11.82 -19.50 4.40
CA GLN A 152 11.49 -18.08 4.27
C GLN A 152 12.35 -17.20 5.18
N PHE A 153 12.69 -17.67 6.37
CA PHE A 153 13.61 -16.98 7.28
C PHE A 153 14.99 -16.82 6.64
N LYS A 154 15.54 -17.91 6.09
CA LYS A 154 16.85 -17.89 5.39
C LYS A 154 16.82 -17.01 4.15
N GLU A 155 15.77 -17.08 3.34
CA GLU A 155 15.58 -16.21 2.17
C GLU A 155 15.58 -14.72 2.56
N LYS A 156 14.97 -14.38 3.69
CA LYS A 156 14.83 -12.98 4.13
C LYS A 156 16.08 -12.44 4.84
N PHE A 157 16.74 -13.26 5.67
CA PHE A 157 17.83 -12.82 6.55
C PHE A 157 19.20 -13.37 6.18
N GLY A 158 19.29 -14.23 5.17
CA GLY A 158 20.54 -14.85 4.71
C GLY A 158 21.05 -16.00 5.57
N ILE A 159 20.52 -16.18 6.78
CA ILE A 159 20.90 -17.21 7.75
C ILE A 159 19.69 -18.01 8.22
N THR A 160 19.90 -19.23 8.66
CA THR A 160 18.84 -20.08 9.21
C THR A 160 18.38 -19.61 10.59
N PRO A 161 17.16 -19.98 11.05
CA PRO A 161 16.72 -19.73 12.43
C PRO A 161 17.69 -20.25 13.49
N THR A 162 18.31 -21.42 13.22
CA THR A 162 19.29 -22.04 14.13
C THR A 162 20.58 -21.21 14.23
N GLU A 163 21.10 -20.74 13.09
CA GLU A 163 22.28 -19.85 13.07
C GLU A 163 21.98 -18.52 13.76
N TYR A 164 20.78 -17.95 13.50
CA TYR A 164 20.36 -16.74 14.19
C TYR A 164 20.26 -16.94 15.71
N ALA A 165 19.65 -18.04 16.16
CA ALA A 165 19.55 -18.34 17.60
C ALA A 165 20.93 -18.45 18.27
N LYS A 166 21.93 -19.00 17.58
CA LYS A 166 23.31 -19.06 18.09
C LYS A 166 24.01 -17.69 18.13
N SER A 167 23.62 -16.76 17.24
CA SER A 167 24.25 -15.44 17.17
C SER A 167 23.71 -14.44 18.20
N VAL A 168 22.57 -14.72 18.82
CA VAL A 168 21.88 -13.82 19.77
C VAL A 168 21.85 -14.34 21.21
N ARG A 169 22.47 -15.50 21.45
CA ARG A 169 22.75 -16.08 22.77
C ARG A 169 24.16 -15.70 23.20
#